data_9c935537f48b113d5aedc149dfb2eeca
#
_entry.id   9c935537f48b113d5aedc149dfb2eeca
#
_cell.length_a   1.000
_cell.length_b   1.000
_cell.length_c   1.000
_cell.angle_alpha   90.00
_cell.angle_beta   90.00
_cell.angle_gamma   90.00
#
_symmetry.space_group_name_H-M   'P 1'
#
loop_
_entity.id
_entity.type
_entity.pdbx_description
1 polymer ?
#
loop_
_entity_poly.entity_id
_entity_poly.type
_entity_poly.pdbx_seq_one_letter_code
_entity_poly.pdbx_strand_id
1 'polypeptide(L)'
;MAVGNSLAPKAQQKPEKVEFEVAGEKVVLTPQTVRDYLVSGDKERVTMQEIVMFINLCRYAGLNPWLKEAYCIKYGNEPATMVVGKEAFMKRAESAPGYDGIDAGIIVTTGDAITYRKGTLKLPGEEILGGYAEVYRKDRSHPYRIEVSFEEYAGRKKDGSLNSQWSKKPATMIRKVALVQALREAFPDNFSGLYSEEEVENGDGVFEPPVIPAETRPEIPQQNPTVADVTGQMQGAVDPTASFFN
;
A
#
# COMPACT_ATOMS: atom_id res chain seq x y z
N MET A 1 -13.29 -18.89 -53.45
CA MET A 1 -13.89 -18.51 -52.16
C MET A 1 -12.82 -17.88 -51.29
N ALA A 2 -12.82 -16.58 -51.13
CA ALA A 2 -11.83 -15.84 -50.35
C ALA A 2 -12.30 -15.81 -48.89
N VAL A 3 -11.51 -16.39 -47.99
CA VAL A 3 -11.72 -16.34 -46.54
C VAL A 3 -11.24 -14.95 -46.07
N GLY A 4 -12.16 -14.06 -45.78
CA GLY A 4 -11.91 -12.75 -45.23
C GLY A 4 -11.46 -12.88 -43.78
N ASN A 5 -10.17 -12.64 -43.51
CA ASN A 5 -9.60 -12.60 -42.16
C ASN A 5 -9.90 -11.22 -41.55
N SER A 6 -11.06 -11.09 -40.90
CA SER A 6 -11.46 -9.87 -40.20
C SER A 6 -10.84 -9.89 -38.79
N LEU A 7 -9.58 -9.52 -38.68
CA LEU A 7 -9.02 -9.02 -37.44
C LEU A 7 -9.49 -7.57 -37.23
N ALA A 8 -10.65 -7.45 -36.61
CA ALA A 8 -11.09 -6.15 -36.12
C ALA A 8 -10.03 -5.58 -35.16
N PRO A 9 -9.57 -4.33 -35.32
CA PRO A 9 -8.67 -3.72 -34.37
C PRO A 9 -9.35 -3.72 -33.00
N LYS A 10 -8.69 -4.35 -32.00
CA LYS A 10 -9.10 -4.30 -30.61
C LYS A 10 -9.27 -2.83 -30.25
N ALA A 11 -10.50 -2.42 -29.97
CA ALA A 11 -10.79 -1.07 -29.52
C ALA A 11 -9.83 -0.73 -28.38
N GLN A 12 -9.07 0.35 -28.51
CA GLN A 12 -8.27 0.90 -27.44
C GLN A 12 -9.25 1.20 -26.30
N GLN A 13 -9.23 0.36 -25.27
CA GLN A 13 -9.98 0.62 -24.05
C GLN A 13 -9.48 1.96 -23.51
N LYS A 14 -10.36 2.95 -23.50
CA LYS A 14 -10.10 4.22 -22.78
C LYS A 14 -9.64 3.86 -21.38
N PRO A 15 -8.61 4.54 -20.85
CA PRO A 15 -8.13 4.27 -19.51
C PRO A 15 -9.29 4.32 -18.53
N GLU A 16 -9.53 3.21 -17.86
CA GLU A 16 -10.70 3.06 -17.00
C GLU A 16 -10.58 4.04 -15.83
N LYS A 17 -11.58 4.90 -15.72
CA LYS A 17 -11.71 5.87 -14.65
C LYS A 17 -12.12 5.13 -13.37
N VAL A 18 -11.34 5.24 -12.32
CA VAL A 18 -11.64 4.67 -11.00
C VAL A 18 -12.16 5.78 -10.09
N GLU A 19 -13.32 5.56 -9.52
CA GLU A 19 -13.95 6.47 -8.56
C GLU A 19 -14.12 5.75 -7.23
N PHE A 20 -13.78 6.43 -6.15
CA PHE A 20 -13.99 5.95 -4.77
C PHE A 20 -14.15 7.13 -3.83
N GLU A 21 -14.57 6.85 -2.61
CA GLU A 21 -14.82 7.87 -1.60
C GLU A 21 -13.81 7.75 -0.46
N VAL A 22 -13.29 8.87 0.00
CA VAL A 22 -12.38 8.97 1.15
C VAL A 22 -12.88 10.07 2.08
N ALA A 23 -13.27 9.72 3.29
CA ALA A 23 -13.77 10.67 4.30
C ALA A 23 -14.92 11.58 3.80
N GLY A 24 -15.85 11.04 2.99
CA GLY A 24 -16.97 11.78 2.41
C GLY A 24 -16.63 12.56 1.14
N GLU A 25 -15.37 12.56 0.69
CA GLU A 25 -14.94 13.21 -0.54
C GLU A 25 -14.78 12.21 -1.68
N LYS A 26 -15.28 12.57 -2.85
CA LYS A 26 -15.13 11.75 -4.06
C LYS A 26 -13.74 11.93 -4.66
N VAL A 27 -12.98 10.86 -4.72
CA VAL A 27 -11.67 10.77 -5.38
C VAL A 27 -11.84 10.13 -6.74
N VAL A 28 -11.27 10.75 -7.75
CA VAL A 28 -11.31 10.28 -9.13
C VAL A 28 -9.90 10.16 -9.65
N LEU A 29 -9.53 8.96 -10.09
CA LEU A 29 -8.21 8.67 -10.66
C LEU A 29 -8.36 8.01 -12.03
N THR A 30 -7.50 8.42 -12.96
CA THR A 30 -7.27 7.71 -14.21
C THR A 30 -5.79 7.35 -14.29
N PRO A 31 -5.40 6.31 -15.04
CA PRO A 31 -3.98 6.01 -15.24
C PRO A 31 -3.17 7.20 -15.76
N GLN A 32 -3.77 8.02 -16.61
CA GLN A 32 -3.12 9.22 -17.13
C GLN A 32 -2.89 10.26 -16.04
N THR A 33 -3.92 10.56 -15.22
CA THR A 33 -3.77 11.54 -14.12
C THR A 33 -2.77 11.09 -13.07
N VAL A 34 -2.70 9.80 -12.79
CA VAL A 34 -1.70 9.25 -11.87
C VAL A 34 -0.30 9.46 -12.42
N ARG A 35 -0.05 9.09 -13.69
CA ARG A 35 1.26 9.27 -14.33
C ARG A 35 1.70 10.73 -14.36
N ASP A 36 0.81 11.62 -14.75
CA ASP A 36 1.16 13.01 -14.99
C ASP A 36 1.40 13.80 -13.70
N TYR A 37 0.62 13.52 -12.65
CA TYR A 37 0.55 14.36 -11.46
C TYR A 37 0.92 13.67 -10.15
N LEU A 38 0.78 12.35 -10.03
CA LEU A 38 0.94 11.62 -8.76
C LEU A 38 2.19 10.74 -8.69
N VAL A 39 2.83 10.47 -9.83
CA VAL A 39 4.12 9.79 -9.86
C VAL A 39 5.25 10.80 -9.67
N SER A 40 6.13 10.51 -8.72
CA SER A 40 7.38 11.24 -8.49
C SER A 40 8.56 10.50 -9.12
N GLY A 41 9.58 11.24 -9.59
CA GLY A 41 10.77 10.68 -10.24
C GLY A 41 10.54 10.39 -11.73
N ASP A 42 10.93 9.19 -12.20
CA ASP A 42 10.94 8.80 -13.60
C ASP A 42 9.56 8.36 -14.12
N LYS A 43 8.61 9.27 -14.15
CA LYS A 43 7.21 8.99 -14.53
C LYS A 43 7.03 8.38 -15.93
N GLU A 44 7.95 8.60 -16.85
CA GLU A 44 7.92 7.97 -18.18
C GLU A 44 8.21 6.46 -18.14
N ARG A 45 8.84 6.00 -17.06
CA ARG A 45 9.20 4.59 -16.86
C ARG A 45 8.20 3.82 -16.01
N VAL A 46 7.19 4.50 -15.44
CA VAL A 46 6.16 3.82 -14.66
C VAL A 46 5.30 2.96 -15.58
N THR A 47 5.11 1.70 -15.22
CA THR A 47 4.30 0.76 -15.97
C THR A 47 2.80 0.91 -15.66
N MET A 48 1.95 0.43 -16.57
CA MET A 48 0.51 0.43 -16.34
C MET A 48 0.14 -0.43 -15.12
N GLN A 49 0.85 -1.52 -14.87
CA GLN A 49 0.62 -2.38 -13.70
C GLN A 49 0.91 -1.63 -12.40
N GLU A 50 2.02 -0.90 -12.31
CA GLU A 50 2.37 -0.09 -11.15
C GLU A 50 1.33 1.01 -10.89
N ILE A 51 0.82 1.66 -11.95
CA ILE A 51 -0.25 2.65 -11.83
C ILE A 51 -1.54 2.02 -11.28
N VAL A 52 -1.94 0.87 -11.81
CA VAL A 52 -3.12 0.14 -11.34
C VAL A 52 -2.96 -0.30 -9.88
N MET A 53 -1.78 -0.78 -9.50
CA MET A 53 -1.47 -1.11 -8.10
C MET A 53 -1.61 0.11 -7.19
N PHE A 54 -1.08 1.27 -7.59
CA PHE A 54 -1.20 2.51 -6.83
C PHE A 54 -2.66 2.96 -6.67
N ILE A 55 -3.45 2.91 -7.74
CA ILE A 55 -4.88 3.24 -7.69
C ILE A 55 -5.62 2.30 -6.73
N ASN A 56 -5.31 1.00 -6.78
CA ASN A 56 -5.91 0.01 -5.89
C ASN A 56 -5.49 0.23 -4.43
N LEU A 57 -4.22 0.53 -4.17
CA LEU A 57 -3.76 0.90 -2.82
C LEU A 57 -4.58 2.08 -2.29
N CYS A 58 -4.71 3.16 -3.06
CA CYS A 58 -5.49 4.33 -2.65
C CYS A 58 -6.95 3.98 -2.36
N ARG A 59 -7.58 3.19 -3.24
CA ARG A 59 -8.97 2.78 -3.12
C ARG A 59 -9.22 1.89 -1.90
N TYR A 60 -8.45 0.82 -1.73
CA TYR A 60 -8.67 -0.16 -0.66
C TYR A 60 -8.20 0.37 0.70
N ALA A 61 -7.13 1.14 0.71
CA ALA A 61 -6.67 1.77 1.94
C ALA A 61 -7.41 3.09 2.26
N GLY A 62 -8.34 3.57 1.45
CA GLY A 62 -9.07 4.81 1.68
C GLY A 62 -8.13 6.01 1.79
N LEU A 63 -7.19 6.15 0.83
CA LEU A 63 -6.20 7.22 0.79
C LEU A 63 -6.51 8.21 -0.33
N ASN A 64 -6.44 9.50 -0.04
CA ASN A 64 -6.57 10.54 -1.06
C ASN A 64 -5.19 11.03 -1.51
N PRO A 65 -4.68 10.58 -2.68
CA PRO A 65 -3.35 10.97 -3.14
C PRO A 65 -3.26 12.47 -3.51
N TRP A 66 -4.37 13.13 -3.79
CA TRP A 66 -4.40 14.58 -4.04
C TRP A 66 -4.06 15.38 -2.77
N LEU A 67 -4.36 14.83 -1.61
CA LEU A 67 -4.00 15.37 -0.31
C LEU A 67 -2.63 14.88 0.19
N LYS A 68 -1.84 14.25 -0.68
CA LYS A 68 -0.53 13.69 -0.34
C LYS A 68 -0.58 12.60 0.75
N GLU A 69 -1.70 11.87 0.82
CA GLU A 69 -1.84 10.73 1.71
C GLU A 69 -1.14 9.48 1.18
N ALA A 70 -0.90 9.41 -0.14
CA ALA A 70 -0.15 8.34 -0.79
C ALA A 70 0.76 8.90 -1.89
N TYR A 71 1.91 8.25 -2.10
CA TYR A 71 2.90 8.60 -3.11
C TYR A 71 3.28 7.37 -3.93
N CYS A 72 3.48 7.57 -5.23
CA CYS A 72 4.07 6.59 -6.14
C CYS A 72 5.42 7.14 -6.61
N ILE A 73 6.51 6.48 -6.23
CA ILE A 73 7.87 6.96 -6.48
C ILE A 73 8.55 5.97 -7.43
N LYS A 74 9.08 6.46 -8.55
CA LYS A 74 9.76 5.65 -9.57
C LYS A 74 11.19 6.11 -9.74
N TYR A 75 12.15 5.22 -9.51
CA TYR A 75 13.56 5.45 -9.76
C TYR A 75 14.10 4.50 -10.83
N GLY A 76 14.52 5.03 -11.95
CA GLY A 76 15.12 4.26 -13.04
C GLY A 76 14.28 3.06 -13.46
N ASN A 77 14.91 1.88 -13.43
CA ASN A 77 14.26 0.61 -13.79
C ASN A 77 13.75 -0.18 -12.57
N GLU A 78 13.98 0.31 -11.35
CA GLU A 78 13.49 -0.33 -10.13
C GLU A 78 11.96 -0.30 -10.11
N PRO A 79 11.31 -1.28 -9.46
CA PRO A 79 9.86 -1.24 -9.25
C PRO A 79 9.42 0.07 -8.60
N ALA A 80 8.23 0.57 -8.95
CA ALA A 80 7.71 1.76 -8.30
C ALA A 80 7.40 1.50 -6.83
N THR A 81 7.91 2.37 -5.96
CA THR A 81 7.66 2.33 -4.53
C THR A 81 6.38 3.07 -4.20
N MET A 82 5.48 2.43 -3.44
CA MET A 82 4.22 3.01 -3.02
C MET A 82 4.25 3.21 -1.52
N VAL A 83 4.18 4.47 -1.10
CA VAL A 83 4.32 4.84 0.31
C VAL A 83 3.17 5.72 0.78
N VAL A 84 2.93 5.68 2.09
CA VAL A 84 1.86 6.44 2.74
C VAL A 84 2.47 7.59 3.53
N GLY A 85 1.87 8.77 3.39
CA GLY A 85 2.30 9.96 4.12
C GLY A 85 2.02 9.87 5.61
N LYS A 86 2.89 10.47 6.43
CA LYS A 86 2.73 10.50 7.90
C LYS A 86 1.37 11.06 8.33
N GLU A 87 0.88 12.07 7.64
CA GLU A 87 -0.41 12.70 7.93
C GLU A 87 -1.57 11.72 7.78
N ALA A 88 -1.50 10.81 6.79
CA ALA A 88 -2.49 9.75 6.62
C ALA A 88 -2.46 8.73 7.77
N PHE A 89 -1.26 8.38 8.27
CA PHE A 89 -1.13 7.55 9.47
C PHE A 89 -1.78 8.23 10.68
N MET A 90 -1.51 9.52 10.91
CA MET A 90 -2.08 10.25 12.04
C MET A 90 -3.60 10.39 11.94
N LYS A 91 -4.12 10.78 10.76
CA LYS A 91 -5.56 10.87 10.50
C LYS A 91 -6.28 9.55 10.75
N ARG A 92 -5.66 8.44 10.32
CA ARG A 92 -6.19 7.10 10.52
C ARG A 92 -6.14 6.67 11.98
N ALA A 93 -5.07 7.02 12.72
CA ALA A 93 -4.97 6.76 14.15
C ALA A 93 -6.08 7.47 14.92
N GLU A 94 -6.30 8.78 14.66
CA GLU A 94 -7.38 9.55 15.27
C GLU A 94 -8.78 8.97 15.01
N SER A 95 -8.96 8.29 13.87
CA SER A 95 -10.21 7.63 13.49
C SER A 95 -10.33 6.21 14.03
N ALA A 96 -9.26 5.63 14.59
CA ALA A 96 -9.25 4.25 15.07
C ALA A 96 -10.01 4.13 16.41
N PRO A 97 -10.96 3.18 16.53
CA PRO A 97 -11.63 2.93 17.79
C PRO A 97 -10.63 2.62 18.91
N GLY A 98 -10.75 3.31 20.01
CA GLY A 98 -9.89 3.10 21.18
C GLY A 98 -8.53 3.82 21.13
N TYR A 99 -8.24 4.64 20.14
CA TYR A 99 -7.06 5.50 20.17
C TYR A 99 -7.13 6.50 21.32
N ASP A 100 -6.05 6.64 22.07
CA ASP A 100 -5.95 7.50 23.28
C ASP A 100 -4.69 8.37 23.25
N GLY A 101 -4.10 8.54 22.08
CA GLY A 101 -2.95 9.42 21.89
C GLY A 101 -1.63 8.68 21.64
N ILE A 102 -0.60 9.48 21.39
CA ILE A 102 0.74 9.02 21.10
C ILE A 102 1.79 9.95 21.71
N ASP A 103 2.83 9.36 22.28
CA ASP A 103 4.09 10.03 22.60
C ASP A 103 5.20 9.49 21.69
N ALA A 104 5.98 10.38 21.07
CA ALA A 104 7.05 9.96 20.20
C ALA A 104 8.20 10.98 20.20
N GLY A 105 9.42 10.45 20.11
CA GLY A 105 10.59 11.27 20.17
C GLY A 105 11.84 10.60 19.65
N ILE A 106 12.99 11.13 20.07
CA ILE A 106 14.31 10.63 19.73
C ILE A 106 15.02 10.12 20.97
N ILE A 107 15.89 9.16 20.77
CA ILE A 107 16.83 8.64 21.76
C ILE A 107 18.19 9.20 21.43
N VAL A 108 18.79 9.89 22.36
CA VAL A 108 20.09 10.53 22.18
C VAL A 108 21.09 10.08 23.25
N THR A 109 22.37 10.20 22.94
CA THR A 109 23.44 9.97 23.91
C THR A 109 24.32 11.20 24.04
N THR A 110 24.86 11.39 25.25
CA THR A 110 25.95 12.33 25.56
C THR A 110 26.99 11.54 26.35
N GLY A 111 28.08 11.13 25.68
CA GLY A 111 28.97 10.10 26.23
C GLY A 111 28.22 8.80 26.50
N ASP A 112 28.26 8.28 27.72
CA ASP A 112 27.59 7.02 28.11
C ASP A 112 26.13 7.20 28.57
N ALA A 113 25.64 8.43 28.66
CA ALA A 113 24.29 8.71 29.15
C ALA A 113 23.27 8.70 28.02
N ILE A 114 22.23 7.86 28.15
CA ILE A 114 21.10 7.78 27.22
C ILE A 114 19.96 8.66 27.72
N THR A 115 19.39 9.47 26.84
CA THR A 115 18.27 10.36 27.15
C THR A 115 17.16 10.24 26.10
N TYR A 116 15.92 10.15 26.58
CA TYR A 116 14.71 10.19 25.74
C TYR A 116 14.20 11.62 25.63
N ARG A 117 14.10 12.14 24.42
CA ARG A 117 13.63 13.50 24.14
C ARG A 117 12.34 13.45 23.33
N LYS A 118 11.28 13.98 23.90
CA LYS A 118 10.00 14.11 23.19
C LYS A 118 10.17 15.03 21.97
N GLY A 119 9.60 14.62 20.84
CA GLY A 119 9.72 15.37 19.60
C GLY A 119 11.04 15.13 18.87
N THR A 120 11.62 16.19 18.33
CA THR A 120 12.83 16.11 17.48
C THR A 120 13.95 17.04 17.92
N LEU A 121 13.83 17.63 19.11
CA LEU A 121 14.83 18.56 19.63
C LEU A 121 16.08 17.78 20.07
N LYS A 122 17.21 18.08 19.42
CA LYS A 122 18.54 17.58 19.75
C LYS A 122 19.39 18.74 20.25
N LEU A 123 20.03 18.59 21.39
CA LEU A 123 20.94 19.59 21.94
C LEU A 123 22.37 19.49 21.32
N PRO A 124 23.17 20.56 21.36
CA PRO A 124 24.55 20.50 20.96
C PRO A 124 25.32 19.45 21.77
N GLY A 125 26.15 18.66 21.11
CA GLY A 125 26.94 17.59 21.74
C GLY A 125 26.20 16.27 21.94
N GLU A 126 24.91 16.18 21.65
CA GLU A 126 24.20 14.92 21.64
C GLU A 126 24.33 14.20 20.29
N GLU A 127 24.33 12.86 20.32
CA GLU A 127 24.25 12.00 19.13
C GLU A 127 22.93 11.24 19.12
N ILE A 128 22.32 11.05 17.95
CA ILE A 128 21.06 10.32 17.81
C ILE A 128 21.38 8.83 17.75
N LEU A 129 20.87 8.07 18.73
CA LEU A 129 20.91 6.61 18.76
C LEU A 129 19.71 5.99 18.08
N GLY A 130 18.54 6.63 18.19
CA GLY A 130 17.31 6.05 17.69
C GLY A 130 16.10 6.96 17.84
N GLY A 131 14.94 6.37 17.61
CA GLY A 131 13.64 6.96 17.87
C GLY A 131 12.80 6.07 18.77
N TYR A 132 11.82 6.66 19.44
CA TYR A 132 10.83 5.91 20.20
C TYR A 132 9.42 6.42 19.92
N ALA A 133 8.44 5.56 20.12
CA ALA A 133 7.03 5.94 20.15
C ALA A 133 6.25 5.04 21.12
N GLU A 134 5.28 5.65 21.79
CA GLU A 134 4.32 4.99 22.67
C GLU A 134 2.93 5.34 22.19
N VAL A 135 2.13 4.33 21.82
CA VAL A 135 0.73 4.48 21.40
C VAL A 135 -0.18 4.01 22.51
N TYR A 136 -1.07 4.87 22.94
CA TYR A 136 -2.02 4.61 23.99
C TYR A 136 -3.37 4.19 23.42
N ARG A 137 -3.99 3.19 24.08
CA ARG A 137 -5.33 2.71 23.73
C ARG A 137 -6.22 2.68 24.95
N LYS A 138 -7.48 3.10 24.80
CA LYS A 138 -8.48 3.11 25.87
C LYS A 138 -8.85 1.72 26.40
N ASP A 139 -8.66 0.69 25.57
CA ASP A 139 -8.95 -0.72 25.90
C ASP A 139 -7.73 -1.49 26.47
N ARG A 140 -6.61 -0.81 26.74
CA ARG A 140 -5.37 -1.39 27.25
C ARG A 140 -4.83 -0.62 28.43
N SER A 141 -4.19 -1.33 29.36
CA SER A 141 -3.60 -0.71 30.57
C SER A 141 -2.18 -0.19 30.35
N HIS A 142 -1.52 -0.58 29.26
CA HIS A 142 -0.14 -0.14 28.93
C HIS A 142 -0.06 0.24 27.47
N PRO A 143 0.83 1.21 27.16
CA PRO A 143 1.05 1.60 25.79
C PRO A 143 1.80 0.51 24.98
N TYR A 144 1.62 0.55 23.68
CA TYR A 144 2.52 -0.10 22.73
C TYR A 144 3.74 0.77 22.54
N ARG A 145 4.90 0.30 23.01
CA ARG A 145 6.16 1.02 22.95
C ARG A 145 7.11 0.37 21.97
N ILE A 146 7.62 1.17 21.05
CA ILE A 146 8.63 0.80 20.06
C ILE A 146 9.84 1.71 20.21
N GLU A 147 11.01 1.13 20.11
CA GLU A 147 12.29 1.82 20.00
C GLU A 147 13.00 1.30 18.74
N VAL A 148 13.49 2.22 17.91
CA VAL A 148 14.15 1.88 16.64
C VAL A 148 15.54 2.45 16.59
N SER A 149 16.49 1.68 16.06
CA SER A 149 17.88 2.10 15.90
C SER A 149 18.05 3.07 14.73
N PHE A 150 18.78 4.16 14.95
CA PHE A 150 19.10 5.08 13.86
C PHE A 150 19.94 4.40 12.77
N GLU A 151 20.89 3.56 13.18
CA GLU A 151 21.78 2.90 12.23
C GLU A 151 21.07 1.91 11.31
N GLU A 152 20.07 1.22 11.84
CA GLU A 152 19.26 0.25 11.09
C GLU A 152 18.38 0.91 10.03
N TYR A 153 17.79 2.06 10.38
CA TYR A 153 16.81 2.73 9.51
C TYR A 153 17.34 3.90 8.70
N ALA A 154 18.57 4.40 9.00
CA ALA A 154 19.11 5.53 8.29
C ALA A 154 19.38 5.22 6.82
N GLY A 155 18.59 5.83 5.92
CA GLY A 155 18.73 5.68 4.48
C GLY A 155 20.10 6.13 3.99
N ARG A 156 20.81 5.24 3.30
CA ARG A 156 22.18 5.45 2.83
C ARG A 156 22.27 5.41 1.30
N LYS A 157 23.19 6.16 0.76
CA LYS A 157 23.58 6.09 -0.65
C LYS A 157 24.50 4.90 -0.89
N LYS A 158 24.78 4.62 -2.17
CA LYS A 158 25.70 3.54 -2.59
C LYS A 158 27.14 3.68 -2.03
N ASP A 159 27.54 4.91 -1.69
CA ASP A 159 28.85 5.21 -1.06
C ASP A 159 28.85 5.06 0.46
N GLY A 160 27.74 4.63 1.08
CA GLY A 160 27.56 4.47 2.52
C GLY A 160 27.20 5.75 3.26
N SER A 161 27.27 6.93 2.63
CA SER A 161 26.85 8.19 3.25
C SER A 161 25.33 8.28 3.38
N LEU A 162 24.85 9.04 4.39
CA LEU A 162 23.42 9.29 4.54
C LEU A 162 22.83 9.94 3.28
N ASN A 163 21.62 9.54 2.90
CA ASN A 163 20.90 10.21 1.83
C ASN A 163 20.51 11.64 2.24
N SER A 164 19.96 12.41 1.30
CA SER A 164 19.64 13.83 1.49
C SER A 164 18.65 14.08 2.64
N GLN A 165 17.66 13.22 2.82
CA GLN A 165 16.64 13.36 3.86
C GLN A 165 17.22 13.08 5.24
N TRP A 166 17.89 11.95 5.39
CA TRP A 166 18.51 11.52 6.65
C TRP A 166 19.67 12.41 7.09
N SER A 167 20.41 12.98 6.14
CA SER A 167 21.47 13.95 6.42
C SER A 167 20.91 15.28 6.96
N LYS A 168 19.83 15.79 6.35
CA LYS A 168 19.27 17.11 6.70
C LYS A 168 18.36 17.09 7.92
N LYS A 169 17.61 16.00 8.14
CA LYS A 169 16.57 15.91 9.16
C LYS A 169 16.57 14.56 9.90
N PRO A 170 17.72 14.12 10.44
CA PRO A 170 17.86 12.79 11.03
C PRO A 170 16.86 12.53 12.16
N ALA A 171 16.68 13.49 13.08
CA ALA A 171 15.73 13.37 14.19
C ALA A 171 14.27 13.21 13.73
N THR A 172 13.88 13.94 12.69
CA THR A 172 12.53 13.84 12.13
C THR A 172 12.31 12.49 11.49
N MET A 173 13.28 11.98 10.74
CA MET A 173 13.20 10.72 10.02
C MET A 173 13.07 9.55 11.00
N ILE A 174 13.96 9.42 11.97
CA ILE A 174 13.93 8.29 12.91
C ILE A 174 12.69 8.30 13.81
N ARG A 175 12.24 9.51 14.22
CA ARG A 175 10.98 9.64 14.96
C ARG A 175 9.77 9.19 14.14
N LYS A 176 9.74 9.44 12.82
CA LYS A 176 8.65 8.98 11.94
C LYS A 176 8.62 7.46 11.86
N VAL A 177 9.78 6.81 11.73
CA VAL A 177 9.87 5.35 11.70
C VAL A 177 9.27 4.75 12.98
N ALA A 178 9.72 5.20 14.17
CA ALA A 178 9.21 4.72 15.44
C ALA A 178 7.68 4.92 15.56
N LEU A 179 7.18 6.09 15.16
CA LEU A 179 5.77 6.43 15.21
C LEU A 179 4.92 5.49 14.33
N VAL A 180 5.32 5.25 13.09
CA VAL A 180 4.57 4.42 12.14
C VAL A 180 4.57 2.96 12.59
N GLN A 181 5.70 2.44 13.08
CA GLN A 181 5.77 1.07 13.60
C GLN A 181 4.88 0.88 14.84
N ALA A 182 4.94 1.81 15.80
CA ALA A 182 4.11 1.73 17.00
C ALA A 182 2.60 1.77 16.67
N LEU A 183 2.19 2.59 15.69
CA LEU A 183 0.80 2.62 15.22
C LEU A 183 0.39 1.30 14.56
N ARG A 184 1.28 0.70 13.77
CA ARG A 184 1.01 -0.60 13.10
C ARG A 184 0.85 -1.73 14.10
N GLU A 185 1.66 -1.77 15.16
CA GLU A 185 1.53 -2.77 16.22
C GLU A 185 0.31 -2.54 17.11
N ALA A 186 0.01 -1.27 17.43
CA ALA A 186 -1.14 -0.94 18.25
C ALA A 186 -2.49 -1.20 17.55
N PHE A 187 -2.55 -1.01 16.23
CA PHE A 187 -3.76 -1.11 15.42
C PHE A 187 -3.53 -1.88 14.12
N PRO A 188 -3.20 -3.19 14.17
CA PRO A 188 -2.80 -3.94 12.99
C PRO A 188 -3.87 -3.94 11.89
N ASP A 189 -5.15 -4.01 12.24
CA ASP A 189 -6.25 -4.00 11.27
C ASP A 189 -6.37 -2.68 10.50
N ASN A 190 -5.97 -1.56 11.13
CA ASN A 190 -6.06 -0.24 10.52
C ASN A 190 -4.85 0.09 9.64
N PHE A 191 -3.68 -0.48 9.93
CA PHE A 191 -2.41 -0.10 9.32
C PHE A 191 -1.70 -1.22 8.56
N SER A 192 -2.29 -2.41 8.46
CA SER A 192 -1.72 -3.54 7.72
C SER A 192 -1.41 -3.18 6.27
N GLY A 193 -0.21 -3.51 5.82
CA GLY A 193 0.24 -3.26 4.44
C GLY A 193 0.52 -1.79 4.10
N LEU A 194 0.48 -0.89 5.08
CA LEU A 194 0.85 0.51 4.90
C LEU A 194 2.26 0.76 5.40
N TYR A 195 3.12 1.28 4.53
CA TYR A 195 4.52 1.59 4.82
C TYR A 195 4.81 3.05 4.52
N SER A 196 5.65 3.67 5.33
CA SER A 196 6.16 5.01 5.08
C SER A 196 7.39 4.98 4.15
N GLU A 197 7.74 6.13 3.58
CA GLU A 197 8.91 6.26 2.71
C GLU A 197 10.19 5.81 3.41
N GLU A 198 10.34 6.16 4.68
CA GLU A 198 11.52 5.88 5.49
C GLU A 198 11.75 4.39 5.76
N GLU A 199 10.68 3.60 5.73
CA GLU A 199 10.76 2.14 5.92
C GLU A 199 11.13 1.41 4.63
N VAL A 200 10.85 2.01 3.48
CA VAL A 200 11.07 1.36 2.17
C VAL A 200 12.43 1.75 1.56
N GLU A 201 12.98 2.92 1.88
CA GLU A 201 14.25 3.40 1.31
C GLU A 201 15.47 2.53 1.65
N ASN A 202 15.40 1.70 2.69
CA ASN A 202 16.54 0.90 3.16
C ASN A 202 16.73 -0.43 2.40
N GLY A 203 15.99 -0.67 1.33
CA GLY A 203 16.18 -1.86 0.49
C GLY A 203 15.62 -3.17 1.06
N ASP A 204 15.25 -3.23 2.34
CA ASP A 204 14.59 -4.39 2.94
C ASP A 204 13.07 -4.39 2.67
N GLY A 205 12.56 -3.27 2.17
CA GLY A 205 11.19 -3.09 1.72
C GLY A 205 10.96 -3.53 0.28
N VAL A 206 11.69 -4.52 -0.22
CA VAL A 206 11.20 -5.31 -1.35
C VAL A 206 10.01 -6.07 -0.79
N PHE A 207 8.83 -5.52 -1.02
CA PHE A 207 7.61 -6.28 -0.90
C PHE A 207 7.72 -7.44 -1.89
N GLU A 208 8.38 -8.53 -1.46
CA GLU A 208 8.17 -9.81 -2.11
C GLU A 208 6.70 -10.14 -1.86
N PRO A 209 5.85 -10.06 -2.89
CA PRO A 209 4.50 -10.55 -2.74
C PRO A 209 4.64 -11.98 -2.24
N PRO A 210 3.84 -12.42 -1.23
CA PRO A 210 3.94 -13.77 -0.72
C PRO A 210 3.94 -14.71 -1.92
N VAL A 211 5.02 -15.47 -2.08
CA VAL A 211 5.11 -16.50 -3.11
C VAL A 211 4.06 -17.52 -2.70
N ILE A 212 2.89 -17.42 -3.32
CA ILE A 212 1.87 -18.47 -3.19
C ILE A 212 2.48 -19.67 -3.87
N PRO A 213 2.85 -20.73 -3.12
CA PRO A 213 3.41 -21.92 -3.71
C PRO A 213 2.45 -22.42 -4.80
N ALA A 214 2.97 -22.77 -5.96
CA ALA A 214 2.18 -23.23 -7.10
C ALA A 214 1.30 -24.46 -6.77
N GLU A 215 1.50 -25.09 -5.65
CA GLU A 215 0.81 -26.30 -5.17
C GLU A 215 -0.59 -26.03 -4.58
N THR A 216 -1.01 -24.79 -4.35
CA THR A 216 -2.33 -24.47 -3.81
C THR A 216 -3.29 -23.84 -4.81
N ARG A 217 -3.00 -23.93 -6.10
CA ARG A 217 -3.97 -23.56 -7.12
C ARG A 217 -4.94 -24.74 -7.29
N PRO A 218 -6.21 -24.64 -6.90
CA PRO A 218 -7.17 -25.69 -7.21
C PRO A 218 -7.21 -25.84 -8.73
N GLU A 219 -6.90 -27.04 -9.22
CA GLU A 219 -7.10 -27.37 -10.63
C GLU A 219 -8.57 -27.15 -10.95
N ILE A 220 -8.85 -26.14 -11.76
CA ILE A 220 -10.16 -26.01 -12.39
C ILE A 220 -10.25 -27.18 -13.38
N PRO A 221 -11.20 -28.13 -13.21
CA PRO A 221 -11.36 -29.23 -14.16
C PRO A 221 -11.59 -28.65 -15.54
N GLN A 222 -10.66 -28.89 -16.45
CA GLN A 222 -10.88 -28.62 -17.87
C GLN A 222 -11.98 -29.57 -18.35
N GLN A 223 -13.23 -29.11 -18.35
CA GLN A 223 -14.26 -29.77 -19.10
C GLN A 223 -14.01 -29.51 -20.58
N ASN A 224 -13.35 -30.46 -21.22
CA ASN A 224 -13.36 -30.56 -22.67
C ASN A 224 -14.82 -30.82 -23.09
N PRO A 225 -15.44 -29.97 -23.89
CA PRO A 225 -16.69 -30.33 -24.51
C PRO A 225 -16.39 -31.42 -25.58
N THR A 226 -16.65 -32.66 -25.23
CA THR A 226 -16.72 -33.75 -26.21
C THR A 226 -17.94 -33.45 -27.06
N VAL A 227 -17.72 -33.15 -28.33
CA VAL A 227 -18.75 -33.12 -29.36
C VAL A 227 -19.22 -34.54 -29.51
N ALA A 228 -20.35 -34.88 -28.87
CA ALA A 228 -21.11 -36.09 -29.11
C ALA A 228 -22.37 -35.72 -29.85
N ASP A 229 -22.35 -36.05 -31.13
CA ASP A 229 -23.44 -36.52 -32.00
C ASP A 229 -24.85 -36.23 -31.57
N VAL A 230 -25.48 -35.24 -32.23
CA VAL A 230 -26.92 -35.05 -32.23
C VAL A 230 -27.47 -35.60 -33.55
N THR A 231 -27.63 -36.91 -33.61
CA THR A 231 -28.47 -37.54 -34.63
C THR A 231 -29.33 -38.60 -33.94
N GLY A 232 -30.63 -38.36 -33.93
CA GLY A 232 -31.63 -39.44 -33.78
C GLY A 232 -32.60 -39.29 -32.61
N GLN A 233 -33.68 -38.77 -32.86
CA GLN A 233 -35.03 -39.31 -32.87
C GLN A 233 -36.07 -38.34 -32.31
N MET A 234 -36.76 -37.71 -33.24
CA MET A 234 -38.15 -37.31 -33.05
C MET A 234 -39.02 -38.56 -33.02
N GLN A 235 -39.80 -38.76 -31.97
CA GLN A 235 -41.15 -39.33 -32.04
C GLN A 235 -41.83 -39.31 -30.68
N GLY A 236 -43.05 -38.76 -30.63
CA GLY A 236 -43.97 -38.95 -29.51
C GLY A 236 -44.68 -37.67 -29.07
N ALA A 237 -45.61 -37.23 -29.88
CA ALA A 237 -46.64 -36.30 -29.45
C ALA A 237 -47.50 -36.91 -28.35
N VAL A 238 -47.91 -36.11 -27.36
CA VAL A 238 -49.33 -36.08 -26.83
C VAL A 238 -49.44 -34.82 -25.93
N ASP A 239 -50.27 -33.87 -26.35
CA ASP A 239 -51.08 -32.94 -25.58
C ASP A 239 -52.28 -33.74 -24.98
N PRO A 240 -53.06 -33.29 -24.01
CA PRO A 240 -53.41 -31.95 -23.58
C PRO A 240 -53.75 -31.76 -22.08
N THR A 241 -53.84 -30.46 -21.72
CA THR A 241 -54.81 -29.87 -20.75
C THR A 241 -55.38 -30.70 -19.60
N ALA A 242 -55.20 -30.18 -18.39
CA ALA A 242 -56.21 -29.95 -17.34
C ALA A 242 -55.65 -29.25 -16.14
N SER A 243 -56.06 -28.01 -15.99
CA SER A 243 -56.72 -27.42 -14.84
C SER A 243 -56.71 -28.24 -13.55
N PHE A 244 -56.38 -27.60 -12.43
CA PHE A 244 -57.31 -27.34 -11.34
C PHE A 244 -56.70 -26.45 -10.26
N PHE A 245 -57.47 -25.44 -9.94
CA PHE A 245 -57.47 -24.69 -8.68
C PHE A 245 -57.52 -25.62 -7.46
N ASN A 246 -56.75 -25.36 -6.43
CA ASN A 246 -57.23 -24.97 -5.09
C ASN A 246 -56.06 -24.44 -4.29
#